data_0a32a4fade8b4334c9d98053f8ea1345
#
_entry.id   0a32a4fade8b4334c9d98053f8ea1345
#
_cell.length_a   1.000
_cell.length_b   1.000
_cell.length_c   1.000
_cell.angle_alpha   90.00
_cell.angle_beta   90.00
_cell.angle_gamma   90.00
#
_symmetry.space_group_name_H-M   'P 1'
#
loop_
_entity.id
_entity.type
_entity.pdbx_description
1 polymer ?
#
loop_
_entity_poly.entity_id
_entity_poly.type
_entity_poly.pdbx_seq_one_letter_code
_entity_poly.pdbx_strand_id
1 'polypeptide(L)'
;YTTLFRSQAITETKVETIEKRYARFTACWEILVSALDKIGLKMLVDRKNQSHFITAILIPETPKYNFNELHDYARSFGFTIYPGKLGNIDTFRIANMGDIRPEEMAEFTGVLADYMHSIGVC
;
A
#
# COMPACT_ATOMS: atom_id res chain seq x y z
N TYR A 1 13.37 -25.92 2.87
CA TYR A 1 12.41 -24.89 3.32
C TYR A 1 11.75 -24.16 2.15
N THR A 2 12.51 -23.65 1.17
CA THR A 2 11.98 -22.92 0.01
C THR A 2 10.96 -23.72 -0.81
N THR A 3 11.19 -25.03 -0.97
CA THR A 3 10.28 -25.91 -1.72
C THR A 3 8.95 -26.08 -0.99
N LEU A 4 8.96 -26.20 0.34
CA LEU A 4 7.74 -26.32 1.16
C LEU A 4 6.90 -25.06 1.09
N PHE A 5 7.51 -23.89 1.24
CA PHE A 5 6.80 -22.60 1.14
C PHE A 5 6.22 -22.36 -0.25
N ARG A 6 6.96 -22.72 -1.32
CA ARG A 6 6.45 -22.62 -2.70
C ARG A 6 5.28 -23.57 -2.93
N SER A 7 5.37 -24.80 -2.45
CA SER A 7 4.30 -25.78 -2.57
C SER A 7 3.03 -25.28 -1.88
N GLN A 8 3.17 -24.75 -0.67
CA GLN A 8 2.04 -24.18 0.08
C GLN A 8 1.42 -23.00 -0.66
N ALA A 9 2.24 -22.05 -1.12
CA ALA A 9 1.78 -20.88 -1.86
C ALA A 9 1.03 -21.27 -3.17
N ILE A 10 1.50 -22.30 -3.87
CA ILE A 10 0.81 -22.85 -5.06
C ILE A 10 -0.54 -23.44 -4.68
N THR A 11 -0.58 -24.20 -3.59
CA THR A 11 -1.82 -24.81 -3.09
C THR A 11 -2.85 -23.74 -2.72
N GLU A 12 -2.46 -22.71 -1.98
CA GLU A 12 -3.33 -21.59 -1.62
C GLU A 12 -3.82 -20.83 -2.85
N THR A 13 -2.94 -20.61 -3.84
CA THR A 13 -3.32 -19.97 -5.12
C THR A 13 -4.33 -20.80 -5.90
N LYS A 14 -4.18 -22.13 -5.93
CA LYS A 14 -5.13 -23.02 -6.58
C LYS A 14 -6.50 -23.03 -5.91
N VAL A 15 -6.53 -22.95 -4.57
CA VAL A 15 -7.77 -22.90 -3.78
C VAL A 15 -8.49 -21.57 -3.99
N GLU A 16 -7.77 -20.46 -3.91
CA GLU A 16 -8.33 -19.12 -4.12
C GLU A 16 -8.71 -18.87 -5.58
N THR A 17 -7.97 -19.42 -6.52
CA THR A 17 -7.92 -19.14 -7.96
C THR A 17 -7.24 -17.79 -8.30
N ILE A 18 -6.65 -17.72 -9.49
CA ILE A 18 -5.96 -16.52 -9.97
C ILE A 18 -6.95 -15.35 -10.11
N GLU A 19 -8.14 -15.62 -10.66
CA GLU A 19 -9.18 -14.63 -10.90
C GLU A 19 -9.68 -13.99 -9.61
N LYS A 20 -9.96 -14.80 -8.60
CA LYS A 20 -10.42 -14.29 -7.28
C LYS A 20 -9.33 -13.54 -6.56
N ARG A 21 -8.08 -14.04 -6.62
CA ARG A 21 -6.92 -13.36 -6.04
C ARG A 21 -6.69 -11.99 -6.69
N TYR A 22 -6.73 -11.93 -8.01
CA TYR A 22 -6.60 -10.66 -8.73
C TYR A 22 -7.74 -9.70 -8.41
N ALA A 23 -8.98 -10.19 -8.33
CA ALA A 23 -10.13 -9.37 -7.93
C ALA A 23 -9.96 -8.80 -6.51
N ARG A 24 -9.44 -9.58 -5.57
CA ARG A 24 -9.13 -9.13 -4.21
C ARG A 24 -8.03 -8.06 -4.20
N PHE A 25 -6.95 -8.25 -4.95
CA PHE A 25 -5.89 -7.25 -5.09
C PHE A 25 -6.41 -5.95 -5.70
N THR A 26 -7.25 -6.05 -6.73
CA THR A 26 -7.88 -4.90 -7.36
C THR A 26 -8.79 -4.15 -6.37
N ALA A 27 -9.61 -4.85 -5.60
CA ALA A 27 -10.47 -4.25 -4.59
C ALA A 27 -9.65 -3.50 -3.52
N CYS A 28 -8.58 -4.09 -3.01
CA CYS A 28 -7.66 -3.42 -2.09
C CYS A 28 -7.02 -2.18 -2.72
N TRP A 29 -6.58 -2.28 -3.96
CA TRP A 29 -5.96 -1.18 -4.68
C TRP A 29 -6.95 -0.02 -4.93
N GLU A 30 -8.18 -0.30 -5.28
CA GLU A 30 -9.22 0.73 -5.46
C GLU A 30 -9.52 1.50 -4.16
N ILE A 31 -9.55 0.81 -3.02
CA ILE A 31 -9.66 1.44 -1.71
C ILE A 31 -8.47 2.37 -1.45
N LEU A 32 -7.25 1.88 -1.69
CA LEU A 32 -6.04 2.67 -1.53
C LEU A 32 -6.08 3.93 -2.39
N VAL A 33 -6.34 3.78 -3.69
CA VAL A 33 -6.34 4.92 -4.63
C VAL A 33 -7.42 5.94 -4.28
N SER A 34 -8.60 5.49 -3.91
CA SER A 34 -9.68 6.38 -3.45
C SER A 34 -9.27 7.17 -2.20
N ALA A 35 -8.56 6.55 -1.28
CA ALA A 35 -8.04 7.22 -0.10
C ALA A 35 -6.93 8.22 -0.45
N LEU A 36 -5.99 7.86 -1.33
CA LEU A 36 -4.94 8.78 -1.80
C LEU A 36 -5.52 10.03 -2.44
N ASP A 37 -6.56 9.88 -3.27
CA ASP A 37 -7.26 11.02 -3.88
C ASP A 37 -7.87 11.96 -2.81
N LYS A 38 -8.49 11.40 -1.77
CA LYS A 38 -9.08 12.18 -0.66
C LYS A 38 -8.04 12.89 0.18
N ILE A 39 -6.89 12.26 0.43
CA ILE A 39 -5.78 12.82 1.19
C ILE A 39 -4.99 13.86 0.35
N GLY A 40 -5.10 13.79 -0.97
CA GLY A 40 -4.34 14.65 -1.88
C GLY A 40 -2.94 14.13 -2.20
N LEU A 41 -2.68 12.85 -1.95
CA LEU A 41 -1.41 12.20 -2.32
C LEU A 41 -1.43 11.74 -3.77
N LYS A 42 -0.28 11.82 -4.42
CA LYS A 42 -0.14 11.45 -5.84
C LYS A 42 0.65 10.16 -6.00
N MET A 43 0.18 9.30 -6.87
CA MET A 43 0.94 8.13 -7.31
C MET A 43 2.03 8.57 -8.30
N LEU A 44 3.16 7.87 -8.29
CA LEU A 44 4.25 8.09 -9.24
C LEU A 44 3.85 7.65 -10.66
N VAL A 45 3.08 6.58 -10.78
CA VAL A 45 2.64 6.01 -12.06
C VAL A 45 1.17 6.37 -12.29
N ASP A 46 0.84 6.77 -13.51
CA ASP A 46 -0.54 7.04 -13.90
C ASP A 46 -1.44 5.83 -13.63
N ARG A 47 -2.65 6.08 -13.14
CA ARG A 47 -3.65 5.06 -12.78
C ARG A 47 -3.84 3.99 -13.87
N LYS A 48 -3.87 4.39 -15.14
CA LYS A 48 -4.05 3.48 -16.30
C LYS A 48 -2.91 2.48 -16.51
N ASN A 49 -1.71 2.80 -15.98
CA ASN A 49 -0.49 2.00 -16.13
C ASN A 49 -0.06 1.38 -14.80
N GLN A 50 -0.80 1.63 -13.72
CA GLN A 50 -0.45 1.21 -12.38
C GLN A 50 -0.74 -0.28 -12.17
N SER A 51 0.23 -1.00 -11.63
CA SER A 51 0.01 -2.35 -11.09
C SER A 51 -0.89 -2.30 -9.86
N HIS A 52 -1.79 -3.28 -9.74
CA HIS A 52 -2.67 -3.39 -8.57
C HIS A 52 -2.01 -4.10 -7.36
N PHE A 53 -0.70 -4.28 -7.35
CA PHE A 53 0.03 -5.03 -6.32
C PHE A 53 0.90 -4.15 -5.43
N ILE A 54 1.59 -3.19 -6.03
CA ILE A 54 2.46 -2.23 -5.34
C ILE A 54 2.24 -0.86 -5.94
N THR A 55 2.04 0.13 -5.08
CA THR A 55 1.87 1.53 -5.48
C THR A 55 2.99 2.37 -4.89
N ALA A 56 3.75 3.04 -5.74
CA ALA A 56 4.71 4.06 -5.34
C ALA A 56 3.99 5.40 -5.23
N ILE A 57 4.10 6.03 -4.09
CA ILE A 57 3.43 7.29 -3.75
C ILE A 57 4.49 8.36 -3.57
N LEU A 58 4.30 9.50 -4.24
CA LEU A 58 5.17 10.66 -4.08
C LEU A 58 5.06 11.18 -2.65
N ILE A 59 6.20 11.53 -2.05
CA ILE A 59 6.18 12.15 -0.73
C ILE A 59 5.49 13.51 -0.79
N PRO A 60 4.71 13.89 0.23
CA PRO A 60 4.07 15.20 0.24
C PRO A 60 5.10 16.33 0.37
N GLU A 61 4.83 17.45 -0.28
CA GLU A 61 5.67 18.64 -0.26
C GLU A 61 5.49 19.44 1.05
N THR A 62 5.89 18.84 2.17
CA THR A 62 5.87 19.49 3.49
C THR A 62 7.13 19.14 4.28
N PRO A 63 7.76 20.11 4.94
CA PRO A 63 8.92 19.85 5.78
C PRO A 63 8.62 19.00 7.02
N LYS A 64 7.34 18.80 7.34
CA LYS A 64 6.91 17.97 8.47
C LYS A 64 6.85 16.48 8.13
N TYR A 65 6.94 16.12 6.84
CA TYR A 65 6.92 14.71 6.46
C TYR A 65 8.23 14.01 6.84
N ASN A 66 8.10 12.90 7.53
CA ASN A 66 9.21 12.02 7.88
C ASN A 66 8.77 10.57 7.68
N PHE A 67 9.47 9.85 6.80
CA PHE A 67 9.12 8.45 6.52
C PHE A 67 9.21 7.55 7.76
N ASN A 68 10.23 7.73 8.61
CA ASN A 68 10.38 6.90 9.80
C ASN A 68 9.23 7.11 10.79
N GLU A 69 8.77 8.35 10.94
CA GLU A 69 7.60 8.65 11.79
C GLU A 69 6.32 8.03 11.22
N LEU A 70 6.09 8.14 9.90
CA LEU A 70 4.97 7.47 9.25
C LEU A 70 5.04 5.95 9.41
N HIS A 71 6.24 5.36 9.21
CA HIS A 71 6.46 3.94 9.38
C HIS A 71 6.15 3.48 10.82
N ASP A 72 6.67 4.19 11.82
CA ASP A 72 6.47 3.82 13.22
C ASP A 72 5.01 4.03 13.65
N TYR A 73 4.37 5.08 13.14
CA TYR A 73 2.95 5.31 13.35
C TYR A 73 2.10 4.16 12.77
N ALA A 74 2.31 3.80 11.50
CA ALA A 74 1.60 2.68 10.88
C ALA A 74 1.87 1.36 11.61
N ARG A 75 3.12 1.13 12.05
CA ARG A 75 3.51 -0.06 12.80
C ARG A 75 2.78 -0.19 14.14
N SER A 76 2.49 0.92 14.80
CA SER A 76 1.73 0.90 16.06
C SER A 76 0.30 0.38 15.89
N PHE A 77 -0.23 0.41 14.66
CA PHE A 77 -1.51 -0.20 14.28
C PHE A 77 -1.38 -1.57 13.57
N GLY A 78 -0.15 -2.14 13.55
CA GLY A 78 0.09 -3.45 12.97
C GLY A 78 0.42 -3.47 11.48
N PHE A 79 0.63 -2.30 10.85
CA PHE A 79 0.96 -2.18 9.43
C PHE A 79 2.44 -1.86 9.21
N THR A 80 3.04 -2.49 8.21
CA THR A 80 4.42 -2.20 7.79
C THR A 80 4.41 -1.64 6.38
N ILE A 81 5.09 -0.52 6.20
CA ILE A 81 5.28 0.12 4.91
C ILE A 81 6.77 0.23 4.58
N TYR A 82 7.11 0.43 3.32
CA TYR A 82 8.50 0.46 2.86
C TYR A 82 8.86 1.80 2.22
N PRO A 83 10.09 2.29 2.44
CA PRO A 83 10.58 3.42 1.70
C PRO A 83 10.73 3.04 0.23
N GLY A 84 10.68 4.02 -0.65
CA GLY A 84 10.96 3.85 -2.06
C GLY A 84 11.81 5.00 -2.56
N LYS A 85 12.82 4.67 -3.37
CA LYS A 85 13.60 5.67 -4.10
C LYS A 85 13.79 5.17 -5.52
N LEU A 86 13.39 5.99 -6.49
CA LEU A 86 13.54 5.72 -7.91
C LEU A 86 14.39 6.83 -8.52
N GLY A 87 15.69 6.57 -8.68
CA GLY A 87 16.63 7.61 -9.09
C GLY A 87 16.69 8.74 -8.07
N ASN A 88 16.31 9.95 -8.48
CA ASN A 88 16.26 11.13 -7.63
C ASN A 88 14.86 11.44 -7.09
N ILE A 89 13.88 10.56 -7.33
CA ILE A 89 12.49 10.75 -6.89
C ILE A 89 12.30 9.99 -5.58
N ASP A 90 11.97 10.71 -4.53
CA ASP A 90 11.64 10.14 -3.24
C ASP A 90 10.16 9.73 -3.19
N THR A 91 9.93 8.48 -2.84
CA THR A 91 8.61 7.88 -2.72
C THR A 91 8.54 7.01 -1.47
N PHE A 92 7.34 6.63 -1.08
CA PHE A 92 7.13 5.44 -0.25
C PHE A 92 6.21 4.46 -0.97
N ARG A 93 6.26 3.20 -0.58
CA ARG A 93 5.54 2.14 -1.28
C ARG A 93 4.55 1.45 -0.37
N ILE A 94 3.37 1.20 -0.91
CA ILE A 94 2.33 0.40 -0.28
C ILE A 94 2.07 -0.80 -1.18
N ALA A 95 2.20 -2.00 -0.60
CA ALA A 95 1.92 -3.26 -1.26
C ALA A 95 0.66 -3.89 -0.66
N ASN A 96 -0.20 -4.41 -1.53
CA ASN A 96 -1.40 -5.15 -1.16
C ASN A 96 -1.34 -6.61 -1.63
N MET A 97 -0.13 -7.12 -1.78
CA MET A 97 0.14 -8.53 -2.04
C MET A 97 -0.05 -9.38 -0.78
N GLY A 98 -0.21 -10.67 -0.95
CA GLY A 98 -0.39 -11.59 0.16
C GLY A 98 -1.85 -11.77 0.54
N ASP A 99 -2.12 -12.10 1.80
CA ASP A 99 -3.48 -12.33 2.32
C ASP A 99 -4.07 -11.06 2.95
N ILE A 100 -3.91 -9.93 2.28
CA ILE A 100 -4.51 -8.66 2.68
C ILE A 100 -5.92 -8.56 2.10
N ARG A 101 -6.87 -8.18 2.92
CA ARG A 101 -8.29 -8.05 2.56
C ARG A 101 -8.70 -6.58 2.44
N PRO A 102 -9.81 -6.30 1.71
CA PRO A 102 -10.32 -4.93 1.56
C PRO A 102 -10.54 -4.20 2.89
N GLU A 103 -11.00 -4.91 3.92
CA GLU A 103 -11.24 -4.34 5.26
C GLU A 103 -9.94 -3.86 5.91
N GLU A 104 -8.87 -4.65 5.82
CA GLU A 104 -7.55 -4.29 6.35
C GLU A 104 -6.93 -3.12 5.58
N MET A 105 -7.16 -3.07 4.26
CA MET A 105 -6.73 -1.93 3.46
C MET A 105 -7.50 -0.66 3.83
N ALA A 106 -8.80 -0.77 4.10
CA ALA A 106 -9.60 0.35 4.56
C ALA A 106 -9.12 0.88 5.92
N GLU A 107 -8.80 -0.02 6.86
CA GLU A 107 -8.20 0.35 8.15
C GLU A 107 -6.84 1.04 7.96
N PHE A 108 -5.95 0.47 7.16
CA PHE A 108 -4.66 1.08 6.86
C PHE A 108 -4.79 2.49 6.25
N THR A 109 -5.74 2.69 5.32
CA THR A 109 -5.93 4.01 4.70
C THR A 109 -6.45 5.05 5.70
N GLY A 110 -7.21 4.63 6.72
CA GLY A 110 -7.56 5.47 7.86
C GLY A 110 -6.33 5.93 8.65
N VAL A 111 -5.45 4.98 9.00
CA VAL A 111 -4.19 5.28 9.70
C VAL A 111 -3.31 6.24 8.88
N LEU A 112 -3.22 6.01 7.56
CA LEU A 112 -2.48 6.90 6.66
C LEU A 112 -3.07 8.32 6.65
N ALA A 113 -4.40 8.43 6.56
CA ALA A 113 -5.09 9.73 6.58
C ALA A 113 -4.86 10.48 7.88
N ASP A 114 -4.95 9.80 9.02
CA ASP A 114 -4.72 10.40 10.34
C ASP A 114 -3.30 10.95 10.48
N TYR A 115 -2.29 10.20 10.04
CA TYR A 115 -0.92 10.71 10.02
C TYR A 115 -0.78 11.93 9.10
N MET A 116 -1.28 11.87 7.88
CA MET A 116 -1.18 12.97 6.92
C MET A 116 -1.89 14.22 7.42
N HIS A 117 -3.04 14.06 8.06
CA HIS A 117 -3.75 15.14 8.70
C HIS A 117 -2.93 15.78 9.83
N SER A 118 -2.26 14.98 10.66
CA SER A 118 -1.44 15.45 11.77
C SER A 118 -0.27 16.33 11.34
N ILE A 119 0.23 16.14 10.11
CA ILE A 119 1.31 16.95 9.52
C ILE A 119 0.80 18.05 8.58
N GLY A 120 -0.52 18.20 8.46
CA GLY A 120 -1.17 19.28 7.71
C GLY A 120 -1.22 19.06 6.19
N VAL A 121 -1.28 17.82 5.72
CA VAL A 121 -1.38 17.48 4.28
C VAL A 121 -2.83 17.50 3.81
N CYS A 122 -3.79 17.20 4.68
CA CYS A 122 -5.23 17.19 4.36
C CYS A 122 -6.08 17.79 5.48
#